data_dab18f410d3d315f51c96597e5d4b04c
#
_entry.id   dab18f410d3d315f51c96597e5d4b04c
#
_cell.length_a   1.000
_cell.length_b   1.000
_cell.length_c   1.000
_cell.angle_alpha   90.00
_cell.angle_beta   90.00
_cell.angle_gamma   90.00
#
_symmetry.space_group_name_H-M   'P 1'
#
loop_
_entity.id
_entity.type
_entity.pdbx_description
1 polymer ?
#
loop_
_entity_poly.entity_id
_entity_poly.type
_entity_poly.pdbx_seq_one_letter_code
_entity_poly.pdbx_strand_id
1 'polypeptide(L)'
;MIGFASAEDINNFQGSTKYFSLMQNAGWLFNTEVAKKVDGSSTLVGGLGSLTTNDVVECMIDNDAGTMTFLKNGSAYASLSGLNPLTQPAITVYTNGVYRAKVDFGQIDYVPSDASYSAINSSTLPTPSITDGSAHFQPTLYSGNSSTQEVNQSGNSTFTPGWVWIKARNGAGYSHQLFDQVRGATK
;
A
#
# COMPACT_ATOMS: atom_id res chain seq x y z
N MET A 1 -17.26 -2.67 12.10
CA MET A 1 -17.13 -1.52 11.18
C MET A 1 -16.13 -1.88 10.10
N ILE A 2 -16.40 -1.51 8.87
CA ILE A 2 -15.51 -1.67 7.72
C ILE A 2 -15.48 -0.35 6.94
N GLY A 3 -14.32 0.07 6.46
CA GLY A 3 -14.19 1.30 5.68
C GLY A 3 -12.75 1.69 5.42
N PHE A 4 -12.54 2.96 5.15
CA PHE A 4 -11.24 3.56 4.89
C PHE A 4 -11.00 4.79 5.74
N ALA A 5 -9.74 5.06 6.04
CA ALA A 5 -9.29 6.24 6.75
C ALA A 5 -8.10 6.89 6.03
N SER A 6 -7.76 8.12 6.40
CA SER A 6 -6.53 8.76 5.95
C SER A 6 -5.31 8.09 6.57
N ALA A 7 -4.17 8.15 5.89
CA ALA A 7 -2.91 7.61 6.42
C ALA A 7 -2.49 8.33 7.71
N GLU A 8 -2.77 9.64 7.82
CA GLU A 8 -2.48 10.42 9.01
C GLU A 8 -3.27 9.93 10.22
N ASP A 9 -4.57 9.68 10.05
CA ASP A 9 -5.43 9.17 11.12
C ASP A 9 -4.96 7.81 11.62
N ILE A 10 -4.60 6.89 10.73
CA ILE A 10 -4.09 5.57 11.11
C ILE A 10 -2.74 5.66 11.81
N ASN A 11 -1.83 6.50 11.35
CA ASN A 11 -0.52 6.68 11.97
C ASN A 11 -0.61 7.31 13.37
N ASN A 12 -1.59 8.17 13.59
CA ASN A 12 -1.87 8.78 14.90
C ASN A 12 -2.65 7.84 15.84
N PHE A 13 -2.95 6.63 15.39
CA PHE A 13 -3.76 5.64 16.09
C PHE A 13 -2.92 4.89 17.14
N GLN A 14 -2.40 5.60 18.13
CA GLN A 14 -1.64 5.03 19.24
C GLN A 14 -2.50 4.94 20.50
N GLY A 15 -2.80 3.72 20.97
CA GLY A 15 -3.51 3.49 22.24
C GLY A 15 -4.67 2.50 22.13
N SER A 16 -5.22 2.09 23.28
CA SER A 16 -6.00 0.87 23.48
C SER A 16 -7.44 0.89 22.99
N THR A 17 -8.02 2.03 22.62
CA THR A 17 -9.43 2.07 22.19
C THR A 17 -9.63 3.19 21.16
N LYS A 18 -9.68 2.81 19.91
CA LYS A 18 -9.88 3.75 18.81
C LYS A 18 -11.03 3.31 17.91
N TYR A 19 -11.86 4.25 17.58
CA TYR A 19 -13.02 4.08 16.69
C TYR A 19 -12.90 5.03 15.50
N PHE A 20 -13.49 4.68 14.37
CA PHE A 20 -13.59 5.58 13.22
C PHE A 20 -14.13 6.97 13.59
N SER A 21 -14.99 7.05 14.60
CA SER A 21 -15.55 8.32 15.09
C SER A 21 -14.52 9.27 15.70
N LEU A 22 -13.30 8.82 15.99
CA LEU A 22 -12.20 9.64 16.51
C LEU A 22 -11.25 10.14 15.40
N MET A 23 -11.40 9.65 14.18
CA MET A 23 -10.59 10.05 13.03
C MET A 23 -11.03 11.42 12.52
N GLN A 24 -10.17 12.10 11.77
CA GLN A 24 -10.48 13.37 11.12
C GLN A 24 -11.06 13.15 9.72
N ASN A 25 -10.51 12.18 8.98
CA ASN A 25 -10.94 11.83 7.63
C ASN A 25 -11.13 10.32 7.52
N ALA A 26 -12.37 9.89 7.42
CA ALA A 26 -12.73 8.48 7.32
C ALA A 26 -14.14 8.30 6.73
N GLY A 27 -14.37 7.14 6.11
CA GLY A 27 -15.69 6.66 5.73
C GLY A 27 -15.87 5.21 6.17
N TRP A 28 -17.01 4.86 6.73
CA TRP A 28 -17.24 3.50 7.24
C TRP A 28 -18.69 3.07 7.21
N LEU A 29 -18.89 1.76 7.17
CA LEU A 29 -20.16 1.08 7.40
C LEU A 29 -20.16 0.45 8.80
N PHE A 30 -21.22 0.64 9.52
CA PHE A 30 -21.48 -0.01 10.81
C PHE A 30 -22.90 -0.54 10.87
N ASN A 31 -23.07 -1.85 10.71
CA ASN A 31 -24.35 -2.56 10.75
C ASN A 31 -25.44 -1.90 9.88
N THR A 32 -26.27 -1.03 10.43
CA THR A 32 -27.42 -0.39 9.77
C THR A 32 -27.15 1.06 9.34
N GLU A 33 -25.91 1.50 9.41
CA GLU A 33 -25.53 2.90 9.19
C GLU A 33 -24.24 3.00 8.38
N VAL A 34 -24.13 4.02 7.54
CA VAL A 34 -22.86 4.51 7.03
C VAL A 34 -22.58 5.89 7.58
N ALA A 35 -21.33 6.17 7.83
CA ALA A 35 -20.91 7.45 8.33
C ALA A 35 -19.60 7.88 7.67
N LYS A 36 -19.37 9.19 7.63
CA LYS A 36 -18.10 9.78 7.21
C LYS A 36 -17.67 10.86 8.20
N LYS A 37 -16.37 11.10 8.21
CA LYS A 37 -15.76 12.31 8.74
C LYS A 37 -14.95 13.00 7.65
N VAL A 38 -15.08 14.30 7.61
CA VAL A 38 -14.31 15.19 6.74
C VAL A 38 -13.85 16.35 7.62
N ASP A 39 -12.54 16.47 7.79
CA ASP A 39 -11.90 17.47 8.66
C ASP A 39 -12.54 17.54 10.06
N GLY A 40 -12.78 16.36 10.64
CA GLY A 40 -13.39 16.20 11.96
C GLY A 40 -14.91 16.31 12.01
N SER A 41 -15.56 16.84 10.96
CA SER A 41 -17.02 16.95 10.89
C SER A 41 -17.68 15.64 10.53
N SER A 42 -18.61 15.15 11.35
CA SER A 42 -19.28 13.87 11.15
C SER A 42 -20.61 14.00 10.42
N THR A 43 -20.86 13.08 9.51
CA THR A 43 -22.17 12.88 8.88
C THR A 43 -22.55 11.41 9.00
N LEU A 44 -23.78 11.14 9.45
CA LEU A 44 -24.33 9.79 9.60
C LEU A 44 -25.54 9.63 8.68
N VAL A 45 -25.61 8.50 7.99
CA VAL A 45 -26.76 8.06 7.21
C VAL A 45 -27.20 6.72 7.77
N GLY A 46 -28.34 6.70 8.44
CA GLY A 46 -28.95 5.50 9.02
C GLY A 46 -30.07 4.91 8.15
N GLY A 47 -30.74 3.93 8.68
CA GLY A 47 -31.92 3.31 8.04
C GLY A 47 -31.59 2.21 7.04
N LEU A 48 -30.39 1.68 7.05
CA LEU A 48 -30.00 0.51 6.26
C LEU A 48 -30.54 -0.78 6.90
N GLY A 49 -30.70 -1.81 6.10
CA GLY A 49 -31.00 -3.15 6.61
C GLY A 49 -29.82 -3.72 7.42
N SER A 50 -30.08 -4.59 8.40
CA SER A 50 -29.02 -5.18 9.21
C SER A 50 -28.11 -6.10 8.41
N LEU A 51 -26.84 -6.12 8.79
CA LEU A 51 -25.89 -7.15 8.38
C LEU A 51 -26.10 -8.40 9.22
N THR A 52 -26.06 -9.56 8.59
CA THR A 52 -26.27 -10.87 9.23
C THR A 52 -25.08 -11.80 8.98
N THR A 53 -25.04 -12.93 9.66
CA THR A 53 -24.00 -13.94 9.45
C THR A 53 -23.97 -14.40 7.98
N ASN A 54 -22.78 -14.52 7.42
CA ASN A 54 -22.47 -14.86 6.03
C ASN A 54 -22.79 -13.75 4.99
N ASP A 55 -23.21 -12.58 5.39
CA ASP A 55 -23.23 -11.45 4.44
C ASP A 55 -21.82 -11.10 3.98
N VAL A 56 -21.68 -10.90 2.69
CA VAL A 56 -20.48 -10.39 2.06
C VAL A 56 -20.65 -8.88 1.84
N VAL A 57 -19.75 -8.10 2.41
CA VAL A 57 -19.71 -6.65 2.21
C VAL A 57 -18.51 -6.30 1.38
N GLU A 58 -18.74 -5.67 0.25
CA GLU A 58 -17.73 -5.08 -0.60
C GLU A 58 -17.68 -3.57 -0.34
N CYS A 59 -16.47 -3.04 -0.16
CA CYS A 59 -16.24 -1.62 0.04
C CYS A 59 -15.34 -1.11 -1.08
N MET A 60 -15.88 -0.24 -1.91
CA MET A 60 -15.19 0.38 -3.05
C MET A 60 -14.95 1.85 -2.75
N ILE A 61 -13.76 2.34 -3.08
CA ILE A 61 -13.38 3.74 -2.92
C ILE A 61 -12.87 4.33 -4.23
N ASP A 62 -13.35 5.51 -4.54
CA ASP A 62 -12.86 6.36 -5.62
C ASP A 62 -12.41 7.69 -4.99
N ASN A 63 -11.09 7.85 -4.89
CA ASN A 63 -10.50 9.04 -4.29
C ASN A 63 -10.54 10.27 -5.21
N ASP A 64 -10.63 10.07 -6.52
CA ASP A 64 -10.74 11.17 -7.48
C ASP A 64 -12.15 11.78 -7.45
N ALA A 65 -13.16 10.93 -7.35
CA ALA A 65 -14.55 11.36 -7.17
C ALA A 65 -14.89 11.69 -5.70
N GLY A 66 -14.05 11.32 -4.74
CA GLY A 66 -14.33 11.48 -3.31
C GLY A 66 -15.53 10.66 -2.86
N THR A 67 -15.68 9.44 -3.38
CA THR A 67 -16.83 8.56 -3.09
C THR A 67 -16.41 7.22 -2.52
N MET A 68 -17.29 6.64 -1.70
CA MET A 68 -17.16 5.29 -1.17
C MET A 68 -18.50 4.58 -1.31
N THR A 69 -18.49 3.41 -1.90
CA THR A 69 -19.70 2.61 -2.13
C THR A 69 -19.57 1.27 -1.40
N PHE A 70 -20.66 0.86 -0.79
CA PHE A 70 -20.80 -0.43 -0.14
C PHE A 70 -21.82 -1.27 -0.90
N LEU A 71 -21.44 -2.49 -1.23
CA LEU A 71 -22.37 -3.51 -1.72
C LEU A 71 -22.57 -4.56 -0.63
N LYS A 72 -23.77 -5.10 -0.56
CA LYS A 72 -24.11 -6.26 0.27
C LYS A 72 -24.53 -7.39 -0.64
N ASN A 73 -23.80 -8.50 -0.60
CA ASN A 73 -24.05 -9.68 -1.45
C ASN A 73 -24.16 -9.32 -2.95
N GLY A 74 -23.27 -8.43 -3.42
CA GLY A 74 -23.23 -7.96 -4.79
C GLY A 74 -24.27 -6.90 -5.16
N SER A 75 -25.14 -6.49 -4.26
CA SER A 75 -26.18 -5.48 -4.51
C SER A 75 -25.86 -4.16 -3.79
N ALA A 76 -26.21 -3.04 -4.42
CA ALA A 76 -26.00 -1.71 -3.83
C ALA A 76 -26.66 -1.62 -2.44
N TYR A 77 -25.87 -1.18 -1.47
CA TYR A 77 -26.30 -1.12 -0.07
C TYR A 77 -26.26 0.30 0.49
N ALA A 78 -25.13 1.00 0.31
CA ALA A 78 -24.98 2.38 0.73
C ALA A 78 -23.86 3.09 -0.04
N SER A 79 -23.87 4.42 -0.02
CA SER A 79 -22.77 5.23 -0.56
C SER A 79 -22.53 6.47 0.28
N LEU A 80 -21.30 6.95 0.24
CA LEU A 80 -20.82 8.22 0.81
C LEU A 80 -20.19 9.04 -0.30
N SER A 81 -20.32 10.37 -0.22
CA SER A 81 -19.70 11.30 -1.17
C SER A 81 -19.08 12.50 -0.44
N GLY A 82 -18.27 13.29 -1.14
CA GLY A 82 -17.55 14.43 -0.56
C GLY A 82 -16.55 13.99 0.51
N LEU A 83 -15.84 12.91 0.26
CA LEU A 83 -14.75 12.42 1.11
C LEU A 83 -13.44 13.09 0.70
N ASN A 84 -12.59 13.37 1.68
CA ASN A 84 -11.18 13.61 1.44
C ASN A 84 -10.47 12.29 1.07
N PRO A 85 -9.30 12.31 0.41
CA PRO A 85 -8.60 11.09 0.03
C PRO A 85 -8.36 10.15 1.21
N LEU A 86 -8.80 8.89 1.08
CA LEU A 86 -8.67 7.84 2.08
C LEU A 86 -7.86 6.69 1.48
N THR A 87 -6.76 6.33 2.10
CA THR A 87 -5.79 5.38 1.52
C THR A 87 -5.61 4.11 2.32
N GLN A 88 -6.14 4.06 3.54
CA GLN A 88 -5.94 2.94 4.47
C GLN A 88 -7.23 2.19 4.71
N PRO A 89 -7.36 0.93 4.23
CA PRO A 89 -8.48 0.08 4.62
C PRO A 89 -8.41 -0.21 6.13
N ALA A 90 -9.55 -0.15 6.78
CA ALA A 90 -9.63 -0.38 8.22
C ALA A 90 -10.86 -1.20 8.57
N ILE A 91 -10.67 -2.16 9.47
CA ILE A 91 -11.74 -3.03 9.96
C ILE A 91 -11.67 -3.05 11.48
N THR A 92 -12.83 -2.82 12.10
CA THR A 92 -12.97 -2.93 13.56
C THR A 92 -14.09 -3.92 13.87
N VAL A 93 -13.77 -4.94 14.63
CA VAL A 93 -14.76 -5.85 15.20
C VAL A 93 -14.99 -5.45 16.65
N TYR A 94 -16.18 -4.93 16.92
CA TYR A 94 -16.61 -4.57 18.28
C TYR A 94 -17.66 -5.54 18.78
N THR A 95 -17.45 -6.09 19.97
CA THR A 95 -18.36 -7.13 20.47
C THR A 95 -18.12 -7.48 21.93
N ASN A 96 -19.17 -7.86 22.62
CA ASN A 96 -19.17 -8.68 23.85
C ASN A 96 -19.45 -10.17 23.56
N GLY A 97 -19.31 -10.62 22.29
CA GLY A 97 -19.45 -12.00 21.81
C GLY A 97 -18.29 -12.39 20.89
N VAL A 98 -18.34 -13.61 20.33
CA VAL A 98 -17.32 -14.09 19.37
C VAL A 98 -17.80 -13.78 17.95
N TYR A 99 -17.28 -12.70 17.35
CA TYR A 99 -17.52 -12.39 15.95
C TYR A 99 -16.22 -12.55 15.14
N ARG A 100 -16.35 -12.97 13.90
CA ARG A 100 -15.23 -13.14 12.98
C ARG A 100 -15.54 -12.44 11.68
N ALA A 101 -14.59 -11.72 11.13
CA ALA A 101 -14.63 -11.22 9.78
C ALA A 101 -13.51 -11.89 8.97
N LYS A 102 -13.82 -12.37 7.78
CA LYS A 102 -12.82 -12.77 6.78
C LYS A 102 -12.67 -11.60 5.81
N VAL A 103 -11.43 -11.22 5.55
CA VAL A 103 -11.13 -10.10 4.66
C VAL A 103 -10.43 -10.63 3.44
N ASP A 104 -10.83 -10.16 2.27
CA ASP A 104 -10.24 -10.49 1.00
C ASP A 104 -9.82 -9.21 0.28
N PHE A 105 -8.53 -9.10 -0.05
CA PHE A 105 -7.94 -8.05 -0.85
C PHE A 105 -7.48 -8.59 -2.23
N GLY A 106 -8.13 -9.63 -2.73
CA GLY A 106 -7.79 -10.31 -3.97
C GLY A 106 -6.82 -11.48 -3.80
N GLN A 107 -6.58 -11.95 -2.55
CA GLN A 107 -5.74 -13.12 -2.28
C GLN A 107 -6.49 -14.46 -2.42
N ILE A 108 -7.81 -14.45 -2.59
CA ILE A 108 -8.67 -15.63 -2.72
C ILE A 108 -9.55 -15.48 -3.96
N ASP A 109 -8.96 -15.21 -5.11
CA ASP A 109 -9.64 -15.08 -6.42
C ASP A 109 -10.88 -14.13 -6.39
N TYR A 110 -10.83 -13.13 -5.52
CA TYR A 110 -11.90 -12.13 -5.43
C TYR A 110 -11.93 -11.29 -6.72
N VAL A 111 -13.11 -11.20 -7.30
CA VAL A 111 -13.40 -10.33 -8.45
C VAL A 111 -14.33 -9.22 -7.98
N PRO A 112 -13.95 -7.94 -8.13
CA PRO A 112 -14.84 -6.83 -7.83
C PRO A 112 -16.17 -6.93 -8.57
N SER A 113 -17.26 -6.62 -7.90
CA SER A 113 -18.60 -6.61 -8.51
C SER A 113 -18.75 -5.53 -9.59
N ASP A 114 -17.93 -4.48 -9.51
CA ASP A 114 -17.78 -3.44 -10.53
C ASP A 114 -16.38 -3.51 -11.14
N ALA A 115 -16.30 -3.77 -12.45
CA ALA A 115 -15.06 -3.96 -13.19
C ALA A 115 -14.21 -2.66 -13.33
N SER A 116 -14.73 -1.49 -12.96
CA SER A 116 -13.97 -0.25 -12.89
C SER A 116 -13.08 -0.14 -11.67
N TYR A 117 -13.30 -1.02 -10.67
CA TYR A 117 -12.49 -1.10 -9.45
C TYR A 117 -11.52 -2.28 -9.50
N SER A 118 -10.40 -2.13 -8.84
CA SER A 118 -9.39 -3.18 -8.67
C SER A 118 -9.25 -3.56 -7.20
N ALA A 119 -8.95 -4.84 -6.95
CA ALA A 119 -8.63 -5.30 -5.61
C ALA A 119 -7.35 -4.62 -5.06
N ILE A 120 -7.30 -4.33 -3.76
CA ILE A 120 -6.15 -3.70 -3.12
C ILE A 120 -5.08 -4.75 -2.81
N ASN A 121 -4.25 -5.06 -3.80
CA ASN A 121 -3.11 -5.96 -3.61
C ASN A 121 -1.95 -5.58 -4.54
N SER A 122 -0.81 -6.22 -4.34
CA SER A 122 0.40 -5.91 -5.11
C SER A 122 0.31 -6.28 -6.60
N SER A 123 -0.59 -7.19 -6.98
CA SER A 123 -0.75 -7.61 -8.38
C SER A 123 -1.48 -6.58 -9.23
N THR A 124 -2.22 -5.67 -8.60
CA THR A 124 -2.96 -4.59 -9.26
C THR A 124 -2.21 -3.26 -9.30
N LEU A 125 -1.00 -3.21 -8.72
CA LEU A 125 -0.16 -2.02 -8.81
C LEU A 125 0.31 -1.78 -10.26
N PRO A 126 0.47 -0.51 -10.66
CA PRO A 126 1.06 -0.19 -11.95
C PRO A 126 2.43 -0.85 -12.11
N THR A 127 2.72 -1.32 -13.31
CA THR A 127 4.06 -1.84 -13.62
C THR A 127 5.11 -0.76 -13.32
N PRO A 128 6.17 -1.08 -12.56
CA PRO A 128 7.21 -0.11 -12.28
C PRO A 128 7.83 0.42 -13.59
N SER A 129 8.17 1.70 -13.63
CA SER A 129 8.85 2.32 -14.78
C SER A 129 10.21 1.68 -15.06
N ILE A 130 10.87 1.14 -14.03
CA ILE A 130 12.07 0.31 -14.14
C ILE A 130 11.64 -1.13 -13.91
N THR A 131 11.41 -1.87 -14.98
CA THR A 131 10.97 -3.28 -14.92
C THR A 131 12.11 -4.24 -14.60
N ASP A 132 13.33 -3.89 -14.99
CA ASP A 132 14.55 -4.65 -14.66
C ASP A 132 15.55 -3.75 -13.94
N GLY A 133 15.55 -3.81 -12.61
CA GLY A 133 16.49 -3.05 -11.78
C GLY A 133 17.94 -3.44 -12.03
N SER A 134 18.22 -4.67 -12.50
CA SER A 134 19.58 -5.14 -12.78
C SER A 134 20.20 -4.48 -14.03
N ALA A 135 19.38 -3.91 -14.90
CA ALA A 135 19.83 -3.10 -16.02
C ALA A 135 20.34 -1.70 -15.61
N HIS A 136 20.16 -1.32 -14.35
CA HIS A 136 20.49 0.02 -13.85
C HIS A 136 21.40 0.01 -12.62
N PHE A 137 21.37 -1.05 -11.83
CA PHE A 137 22.18 -1.20 -10.63
C PHE A 137 22.51 -2.67 -10.36
N GLN A 138 23.81 -2.97 -10.18
CA GLN A 138 24.26 -4.33 -9.83
C GLN A 138 25.37 -4.32 -8.79
N PRO A 139 25.23 -5.00 -7.65
CA PRO A 139 26.33 -5.35 -6.76
C PRO A 139 27.06 -6.58 -7.31
N THR A 140 28.37 -6.46 -7.55
CA THR A 140 29.21 -7.55 -8.05
C THR A 140 30.36 -7.82 -7.08
N LEU A 141 30.54 -9.07 -6.69
CA LEU A 141 31.66 -9.51 -5.86
C LEU A 141 32.82 -9.95 -6.75
N TYR A 142 34.02 -9.50 -6.42
CA TYR A 142 35.24 -9.91 -7.10
C TYR A 142 36.42 -10.04 -6.15
N SER A 143 37.44 -10.77 -6.54
CA SER A 143 38.72 -10.84 -5.84
C SER A 143 39.76 -10.03 -6.59
N GLY A 144 40.38 -9.08 -5.90
CA GLY A 144 41.49 -8.31 -6.49
C GLY A 144 42.72 -9.18 -6.71
N ASN A 145 43.45 -8.95 -7.78
CA ASN A 145 44.66 -9.68 -8.17
C ASN A 145 45.91 -8.83 -8.16
N SER A 146 45.86 -7.63 -7.57
CA SER A 146 46.93 -6.63 -7.51
C SER A 146 47.38 -6.11 -8.90
N SER A 147 46.54 -6.25 -9.92
CA SER A 147 46.77 -5.81 -11.28
C SER A 147 45.48 -5.30 -11.90
N THR A 148 45.58 -4.76 -13.13
CA THR A 148 44.38 -4.43 -13.92
C THR A 148 43.61 -5.73 -14.22
N GLN A 149 42.31 -5.74 -13.97
CA GLN A 149 41.45 -6.85 -14.28
C GLN A 149 40.07 -6.36 -14.75
N GLU A 150 39.43 -7.19 -15.53
CA GLU A 150 38.05 -7.00 -15.91
C GLU A 150 37.12 -7.60 -14.84
N VAL A 151 36.09 -6.86 -14.46
CA VAL A 151 35.06 -7.32 -13.52
C VAL A 151 33.75 -7.42 -14.26
N ASN A 152 33.30 -8.64 -14.53
CA ASN A 152 32.04 -8.89 -15.20
C ASN A 152 30.85 -8.67 -14.24
N GLN A 153 29.82 -8.04 -14.74
CA GLN A 153 28.57 -7.84 -14.00
C GLN A 153 27.91 -9.19 -13.76
N SER A 154 27.37 -9.38 -12.55
CA SER A 154 26.80 -10.67 -12.10
C SER A 154 25.27 -10.75 -12.21
N GLY A 155 24.61 -9.68 -12.65
CA GLY A 155 23.16 -9.65 -12.86
C GLY A 155 22.74 -10.25 -14.22
N ASN A 156 21.44 -10.29 -14.46
CA ASN A 156 20.84 -10.82 -15.69
C ASN A 156 20.84 -9.82 -16.86
N SER A 157 21.29 -8.60 -16.64
CA SER A 157 21.46 -7.57 -17.67
C SER A 157 22.86 -6.94 -17.58
N THR A 158 23.40 -6.49 -18.70
CA THR A 158 24.66 -5.73 -18.75
C THR A 158 24.40 -4.27 -19.08
N PHE A 159 25.13 -3.36 -18.48
CA PHE A 159 25.08 -1.93 -18.77
C PHE A 159 26.42 -1.27 -18.53
N THR A 160 26.66 -0.11 -19.14
CA THR A 160 27.84 0.71 -18.87
C THR A 160 27.57 1.54 -17.61
N PRO A 161 28.29 1.34 -16.50
CA PRO A 161 28.03 2.08 -15.28
C PRO A 161 28.47 3.54 -15.43
N GLY A 162 27.56 4.48 -15.13
CA GLY A 162 27.88 5.90 -15.01
C GLY A 162 28.51 6.25 -13.67
N TRP A 163 28.37 5.38 -12.68
CA TRP A 163 28.89 5.50 -11.33
C TRP A 163 29.29 4.14 -10.76
N VAL A 164 30.45 4.07 -10.11
CA VAL A 164 31.00 2.85 -9.51
C VAL A 164 31.40 3.11 -8.07
N TRP A 165 30.93 2.26 -7.17
CA TRP A 165 31.30 2.27 -5.76
C TRP A 165 32.02 0.96 -5.41
N ILE A 166 33.27 1.09 -4.98
CA ILE A 166 34.12 -0.05 -4.63
C ILE A 166 34.43 -0.02 -3.14
N LYS A 167 34.33 -1.17 -2.49
CA LYS A 167 34.69 -1.37 -1.08
C LYS A 167 35.31 -2.72 -0.85
N ALA A 168 36.48 -2.75 -0.22
CA ALA A 168 37.06 -4.00 0.27
C ALA A 168 36.20 -4.57 1.42
N ARG A 169 35.95 -5.87 1.36
CA ARG A 169 35.19 -6.62 2.41
C ARG A 169 36.11 -7.28 3.44
N ASN A 170 37.33 -7.59 3.05
CA ASN A 170 38.36 -8.24 3.85
C ASN A 170 39.50 -7.26 4.11
N GLY A 171 39.62 -6.80 5.29
CA GLY A 171 40.68 -5.88 5.72
C GLY A 171 40.14 -4.60 6.36
N ALA A 172 40.67 -4.29 7.53
CA ALA A 172 40.37 -3.03 8.23
C ALA A 172 41.16 -1.89 7.56
N GLY A 173 40.53 -0.74 7.45
CA GLY A 173 41.21 0.50 7.06
C GLY A 173 41.11 0.91 5.59
N TYR A 174 40.51 0.11 4.72
CA TYR A 174 40.28 0.55 3.34
C TYR A 174 39.04 1.42 3.25
N SER A 175 39.22 2.62 2.72
CA SER A 175 38.12 3.57 2.48
C SER A 175 37.24 3.15 1.29
N HIS A 176 36.02 3.66 1.23
CA HIS A 176 35.16 3.56 0.07
C HIS A 176 35.76 4.35 -1.10
N GLN A 177 35.73 3.78 -2.29
CA GLN A 177 36.17 4.42 -3.52
C GLN A 177 34.96 4.65 -4.41
N LEU A 178 34.81 5.87 -4.87
CA LEU A 178 33.69 6.32 -5.69
C LEU A 178 34.24 6.94 -6.99
N PHE A 179 33.79 6.44 -8.12
CA PHE A 179 34.18 6.89 -9.45
C PHE A 179 32.91 7.19 -10.25
N ASP A 180 32.98 8.19 -11.11
CA ASP A 180 31.92 8.52 -12.06
C ASP A 180 32.51 8.96 -13.41
N GLN A 181 31.66 8.89 -14.44
CA GLN A 181 32.09 9.26 -15.80
C GLN A 181 32.41 10.74 -15.97
N VAL A 182 31.87 11.62 -15.13
CA VAL A 182 32.08 13.07 -15.24
C VAL A 182 33.45 13.49 -14.70
N ARG A 183 33.82 12.94 -13.53
CA ARG A 183 35.11 13.24 -12.90
C ARG A 183 36.27 12.38 -13.44
N GLY A 184 35.94 11.22 -14.00
CA GLY A 184 36.94 10.25 -14.48
C GLY A 184 37.59 9.45 -13.36
N ALA A 185 38.45 8.49 -13.74
CA ALA A 185 39.02 7.49 -12.82
C ALA A 185 40.21 8.02 -11.97
N THR A 186 40.67 9.24 -12.20
CA THR A 186 41.92 9.74 -11.61
C THR A 186 41.78 10.95 -10.68
N LYS A 187 40.56 11.22 -10.20
CA LYS A 187 40.30 12.35 -9.27
C LYS A 187 39.61 11.92 -8.01
#